data_f169366851bafa7452cd8577b09bf339
#
_entry.id   f169366851bafa7452cd8577b09bf339
#
_cell.length_a   1.000
_cell.length_b   1.000
_cell.length_c   1.000
_cell.angle_alpha   90.00
_cell.angle_beta   90.00
_cell.angle_gamma   90.00
#
_symmetry.space_group_name_H-M   'P 1'
#
loop_
_entity.id
_entity.type
_entity.pdbx_description
1 polymer ?
#
loop_
_entity_poly.entity_id
_entity_poly.type
_entity_poly.pdbx_seq_one_letter_code
_entity_poly.pdbx_strand_id
1 'polypeptide(L)'
;MVKKQGDSLQQEEFPLPKYVQETLSKHKISLSPTFGMGKVEGSLLDTLAFQTHRYPDVDMPYLLNQIAGWQTAKAKLPTWAANEDIIYPPHLSMEQCSSEQTAGYKLQLAARLLTTATGVNDASHALSQIVPGSLLVDLTGGFGVDFSFISRCFERAVYVEQQEKLCEVAQHNFQVLGLSQVEVVHADSTEYLHSLSHATLIYLDPARRNEQGGKTVLINDCTPDVITLESELLEKADTVMIKLSPMLDWHRAVDELNRIGDVVREVHIVSVRNECKELLIIIKQKSNDGEAEPLRIVCVNDGNAISYAALEAKDMQQKVIASPPVAGQFLYEPNTSLMKSGCFALLTERYDVAAVDVNSHLFVSETLTTDFPGRSFEITDVSSFNKKEVRRILSGITKANIAVRNFPMSVADLRKRLKLKEGGDVYLFATTDASGNHLLLVCRKV
;
A
#
# COMPACT_ATOMS: atom_id res chain seq x y z
N MET A 1 7.68 -26.41 -32.86
CA MET A 1 8.56 -25.21 -32.97
C MET A 1 7.69 -23.97 -32.84
N VAL A 2 7.57 -23.42 -31.64
CA VAL A 2 6.90 -22.14 -31.40
C VAL A 2 7.96 -21.26 -30.76
N LYS A 3 8.36 -20.21 -31.49
CA LYS A 3 9.32 -19.21 -31.06
C LYS A 3 8.70 -18.42 -29.89
N LYS A 4 9.35 -18.42 -28.73
CA LYS A 4 9.13 -17.44 -27.67
C LYS A 4 9.53 -16.09 -28.20
N GLN A 5 8.54 -15.21 -28.45
CA GLN A 5 8.78 -13.78 -28.54
C GLN A 5 9.11 -13.27 -27.15
N GLY A 6 10.34 -12.87 -26.94
CA GLY A 6 10.74 -12.12 -25.77
C GLY A 6 10.15 -10.71 -25.89
N ASP A 7 9.23 -10.37 -24.99
CA ASP A 7 8.81 -9.00 -24.78
C ASP A 7 10.01 -8.20 -24.25
N SER A 8 10.68 -7.51 -25.15
CA SER A 8 11.54 -6.38 -24.78
C SER A 8 10.63 -5.26 -24.29
N LEU A 9 10.47 -5.14 -22.98
CA LEU A 9 9.99 -3.91 -22.36
C LEU A 9 10.92 -2.80 -22.85
N GLN A 10 10.42 -1.97 -23.78
CA GLN A 10 11.02 -0.69 -24.10
C GLN A 10 11.07 0.08 -22.77
N GLN A 11 12.26 0.37 -22.28
CA GLN A 11 12.45 1.29 -21.16
C GLN A 11 11.94 2.65 -21.66
N GLU A 12 10.78 3.07 -21.16
CA GLU A 12 10.30 4.43 -21.37
C GLU A 12 11.34 5.36 -20.76
N GLU A 13 12.00 6.16 -21.60
CA GLU A 13 12.91 7.21 -21.15
C GLU A 13 12.06 8.36 -20.60
N PHE A 14 11.96 8.48 -19.28
CA PHE A 14 11.31 9.63 -18.64
C PHE A 14 12.16 10.89 -18.84
N PRO A 15 11.57 12.03 -19.28
CA PRO A 15 12.30 13.28 -19.40
C PRO A 15 12.75 13.78 -18.03
N LEU A 16 13.92 14.42 -17.98
CA LEU A 16 14.35 15.14 -16.77
C LEU A 16 13.39 16.30 -16.49
N PRO A 17 13.18 16.68 -15.20
CA PRO A 17 12.43 17.88 -14.88
C PRO A 17 12.97 19.11 -15.63
N LYS A 18 12.09 19.97 -16.12
CA LYS A 18 12.43 21.14 -16.92
C LYS A 18 13.42 22.08 -16.23
N TYR A 19 13.20 22.34 -14.94
CA TYR A 19 14.15 23.13 -14.15
C TYR A 19 15.56 22.53 -14.16
N VAL A 20 15.68 21.20 -14.09
CA VAL A 20 16.96 20.48 -14.13
C VAL A 20 17.59 20.67 -15.52
N GLN A 21 16.83 20.45 -16.60
CA GLN A 21 17.31 20.63 -17.98
C GLN A 21 17.82 22.05 -18.23
N GLU A 22 17.05 23.07 -17.85
CA GLU A 22 17.40 24.47 -18.02
C GLU A 22 18.64 24.88 -17.21
N THR A 23 18.72 24.40 -15.96
CA THR A 23 19.88 24.71 -15.10
C THR A 23 21.16 24.06 -15.64
N LEU A 24 21.10 22.79 -16.04
CA LEU A 24 22.25 22.10 -16.63
C LEU A 24 22.73 22.78 -17.92
N SER A 25 21.79 23.18 -18.77
CA SER A 25 22.08 23.88 -20.05
C SER A 25 22.69 25.28 -19.80
N LYS A 26 22.06 26.10 -18.96
CA LYS A 26 22.47 27.48 -18.67
C LYS A 26 23.88 27.54 -18.11
N HIS A 27 24.22 26.64 -17.19
CA HIS A 27 25.51 26.62 -16.53
C HIS A 27 26.53 25.68 -17.18
N LYS A 28 26.20 25.09 -18.36
CA LYS A 28 27.04 24.17 -19.13
C LYS A 28 27.56 23.00 -18.28
N ILE A 29 26.70 22.50 -17.39
CA ILE A 29 27.01 21.34 -16.54
C ILE A 29 26.89 20.09 -17.41
N SER A 30 28.02 19.45 -17.74
CA SER A 30 28.04 18.25 -18.54
C SER A 30 27.77 17.03 -17.68
N LEU A 31 26.73 16.30 -18.02
CA LEU A 31 26.52 14.95 -17.51
C LEU A 31 27.38 14.02 -18.38
N SER A 32 28.33 13.30 -17.78
CA SER A 32 29.25 12.39 -18.50
C SER A 32 28.47 11.34 -19.32
N PRO A 33 28.94 10.92 -20.52
CA PRO A 33 28.19 10.01 -21.42
C PRO A 33 27.90 8.61 -20.86
N THR A 34 28.43 8.24 -19.71
CA THR A 34 28.12 7.00 -18.99
C THR A 34 26.72 7.03 -18.32
N PHE A 35 25.98 8.13 -18.45
CA PHE A 35 24.69 8.35 -17.81
C PHE A 35 23.47 7.84 -18.59
N GLY A 36 23.66 7.22 -19.75
CA GLY A 36 22.59 6.82 -20.64
C GLY A 36 21.97 5.44 -20.41
N MET A 37 22.51 4.59 -19.53
CA MET A 37 21.99 3.22 -19.38
C MET A 37 22.08 2.71 -17.93
N GLY A 38 21.01 2.78 -17.20
CA GLY A 38 20.55 1.80 -16.21
C GLY A 38 21.37 1.45 -14.97
N LYS A 39 22.54 2.07 -14.69
CA LYS A 39 23.39 1.69 -13.54
C LYS A 39 23.96 2.86 -12.71
N VAL A 40 23.40 4.06 -12.78
CA VAL A 40 24.10 5.27 -12.31
C VAL A 40 23.26 6.13 -11.34
N GLU A 41 22.27 5.58 -10.66
CA GLU A 41 21.36 6.39 -9.82
C GLU A 41 22.07 7.08 -8.64
N GLY A 42 23.04 6.46 -7.99
CA GLY A 42 23.86 7.11 -6.94
C GLY A 42 24.91 8.09 -7.48
N SER A 43 25.48 7.86 -8.68
CA SER A 43 26.62 8.60 -9.18
C SER A 43 26.28 9.99 -9.74
N LEU A 44 25.04 10.26 -10.21
CA LEU A 44 24.66 11.59 -10.69
C LEU A 44 24.55 12.58 -9.53
N LEU A 45 23.79 12.20 -8.49
CA LEU A 45 23.61 13.02 -7.30
C LEU A 45 24.96 13.27 -6.60
N ASP A 46 25.77 12.24 -6.42
CA ASP A 46 27.10 12.34 -5.80
C ASP A 46 28.02 13.24 -6.62
N THR A 47 28.06 13.06 -7.95
CA THR A 47 28.90 13.87 -8.84
C THR A 47 28.54 15.35 -8.78
N LEU A 48 27.24 15.69 -8.79
CA LEU A 48 26.78 17.08 -8.70
C LEU A 48 26.99 17.66 -7.30
N ALA A 49 26.77 16.89 -6.24
CA ALA A 49 26.99 17.31 -4.86
C ALA A 49 28.46 17.71 -4.63
N PHE A 50 29.42 16.96 -5.17
CA PHE A 50 30.85 17.31 -5.10
C PHE A 50 31.24 18.56 -5.92
N GLN A 51 30.40 18.99 -6.86
CA GLN A 51 30.68 20.15 -7.71
C GLN A 51 29.99 21.45 -7.24
N THR A 52 29.30 21.44 -6.12
CA THR A 52 28.55 22.60 -5.58
C THR A 52 29.37 23.89 -5.58
N HIS A 53 30.65 23.84 -5.18
CA HIS A 53 31.55 25.00 -5.14
C HIS A 53 31.92 25.54 -6.51
N ARG A 54 31.71 24.80 -7.61
CA ARG A 54 32.04 25.23 -8.98
C ARG A 54 30.90 26.09 -9.60
N TYR A 55 29.73 26.04 -9.03
CA TYR A 55 28.53 26.71 -9.55
C TYR A 55 27.84 27.50 -8.45
N PRO A 56 28.47 28.62 -7.98
CA PRO A 56 27.97 29.42 -6.85
C PRO A 56 26.61 30.08 -7.11
N ASP A 57 26.23 30.27 -8.40
CA ASP A 57 24.97 30.90 -8.82
C ASP A 57 23.84 29.86 -9.01
N VAL A 58 24.08 28.60 -8.71
CA VAL A 58 23.08 27.53 -8.80
C VAL A 58 22.60 27.14 -7.40
N ASP A 59 21.29 27.14 -7.19
CA ASP A 59 20.70 26.50 -6.00
C ASP A 59 20.88 24.98 -6.11
N MET A 60 22.07 24.52 -5.75
CA MET A 60 22.43 23.11 -5.86
C MET A 60 21.59 22.22 -4.95
N PRO A 61 21.25 22.56 -3.70
CA PRO A 61 20.31 21.79 -2.88
C PRO A 61 18.97 21.56 -3.57
N TYR A 62 18.39 22.62 -4.16
CA TYR A 62 17.12 22.51 -4.88
C TYR A 62 17.25 21.64 -6.15
N LEU A 63 18.31 21.83 -6.95
CA LEU A 63 18.60 21.02 -8.13
C LEU A 63 18.71 19.52 -7.79
N LEU A 64 19.48 19.19 -6.75
CA LEU A 64 19.64 17.81 -6.30
C LEU A 64 18.31 17.22 -5.78
N ASN A 65 17.51 18.02 -5.09
CA ASN A 65 16.19 17.59 -4.63
C ASN A 65 15.25 17.27 -5.80
N GLN A 66 15.24 18.10 -6.87
CA GLN A 66 14.44 17.83 -8.06
C GLN A 66 14.86 16.53 -8.77
N ILE A 67 16.16 16.28 -8.88
CA ILE A 67 16.67 15.03 -9.46
C ILE A 67 16.31 13.82 -8.60
N ALA A 68 16.51 13.89 -7.30
CA ALA A 68 16.17 12.79 -6.38
C ALA A 68 14.66 12.50 -6.35
N GLY A 69 13.84 13.55 -6.34
CA GLY A 69 12.38 13.45 -6.43
C GLY A 69 11.93 12.76 -7.71
N TRP A 70 12.47 13.18 -8.86
CA TRP A 70 12.18 12.55 -10.15
C TRP A 70 12.63 11.08 -10.21
N GLN A 71 13.82 10.76 -9.70
CA GLN A 71 14.29 9.36 -9.64
C GLN A 71 13.34 8.47 -8.83
N THR A 72 12.85 8.97 -7.69
CA THR A 72 11.85 8.27 -6.88
C THR A 72 10.51 8.16 -7.63
N ALA A 73 10.11 9.23 -8.31
CA ALA A 73 8.83 9.29 -9.04
C ALA A 73 8.78 8.29 -10.20
N LYS A 74 9.88 8.02 -10.91
CA LYS A 74 9.90 7.01 -12.01
C LYS A 74 9.33 5.66 -11.60
N ALA A 75 9.56 5.23 -10.37
CA ALA A 75 9.04 3.95 -9.86
C ALA A 75 7.71 4.09 -9.11
N LYS A 76 7.50 5.23 -8.44
CA LYS A 76 6.40 5.45 -7.51
C LYS A 76 5.21 6.18 -8.15
N LEU A 77 5.49 7.11 -9.07
CA LEU A 77 4.55 8.02 -9.73
C LEU A 77 4.90 8.18 -11.22
N PRO A 78 4.85 7.11 -12.03
CA PRO A 78 5.33 7.15 -13.42
C PRO A 78 4.61 8.19 -14.29
N THR A 79 3.31 8.42 -14.12
CA THR A 79 2.59 9.46 -14.86
C THR A 79 3.06 10.88 -14.53
N TRP A 80 3.45 11.12 -13.28
CA TRP A 80 4.05 12.40 -12.87
C TRP A 80 5.46 12.55 -13.43
N ALA A 81 6.28 11.47 -13.34
CA ALA A 81 7.65 11.48 -13.85
C ALA A 81 7.73 11.65 -15.38
N ALA A 82 6.68 11.29 -16.11
CA ALA A 82 6.57 11.50 -17.55
C ALA A 82 6.33 12.96 -17.93
N ASN A 83 5.96 13.83 -16.99
CA ASN A 83 5.73 15.25 -17.21
C ASN A 83 6.91 16.07 -16.66
N GLU A 84 7.64 16.74 -17.56
CA GLU A 84 8.84 17.51 -17.24
C GLU A 84 8.57 18.79 -16.40
N ASP A 85 7.34 19.28 -16.40
CA ASP A 85 6.95 20.49 -15.67
C ASP A 85 6.61 20.21 -14.20
N ILE A 86 6.60 18.96 -13.73
CA ILE A 86 6.35 18.60 -12.33
C ILE A 86 7.49 19.10 -11.41
N ILE A 87 7.11 19.72 -10.32
CA ILE A 87 8.00 20.13 -9.24
C ILE A 87 7.90 19.12 -8.09
N TYR A 88 9.05 18.65 -7.62
CA TYR A 88 9.13 17.67 -6.54
C TYR A 88 9.41 18.34 -5.19
N PRO A 89 8.71 17.94 -4.13
CA PRO A 89 8.90 18.46 -2.78
C PRO A 89 10.20 17.92 -2.16
N PRO A 90 10.57 18.36 -0.95
CA PRO A 90 11.68 17.77 -0.20
C PRO A 90 11.56 16.24 -0.08
N HIS A 91 12.70 15.55 0.00
CA HIS A 91 12.83 14.09 -0.02
C HIS A 91 11.87 13.37 0.95
N LEU A 92 11.68 13.88 2.16
CA LEU A 92 10.78 13.27 3.15
C LEU A 92 9.33 13.16 2.63
N SER A 93 8.82 14.23 2.02
CA SER A 93 7.46 14.24 1.44
C SER A 93 7.35 13.25 0.26
N MET A 94 8.43 13.08 -0.51
CA MET A 94 8.48 12.07 -1.59
C MET A 94 8.46 10.63 -1.06
N GLU A 95 9.11 10.36 0.06
CA GLU A 95 9.09 9.02 0.68
C GLU A 95 7.72 8.69 1.26
N GLN A 96 7.09 9.66 1.91
CA GLN A 96 5.82 9.49 2.62
C GLN A 96 4.58 9.50 1.72
N CYS A 97 4.64 10.12 0.53
CA CYS A 97 3.49 10.17 -0.36
C CYS A 97 3.07 8.76 -0.85
N SER A 98 1.84 8.63 -1.27
CA SER A 98 1.30 7.40 -1.89
C SER A 98 2.00 7.07 -3.19
N SER A 99 1.97 5.80 -3.59
CA SER A 99 2.28 5.39 -4.95
C SER A 99 1.08 5.68 -5.87
N GLU A 100 1.32 5.80 -7.16
CA GLU A 100 0.27 5.94 -8.16
C GLU A 100 -0.75 4.81 -8.09
N GLN A 101 -0.29 3.61 -7.77
CA GLN A 101 -1.12 2.41 -7.64
C GLN A 101 -2.09 2.52 -6.45
N THR A 102 -1.62 3.00 -5.28
CA THR A 102 -2.47 3.19 -4.10
C THR A 102 -3.38 4.42 -4.25
N ALA A 103 -2.92 5.48 -4.90
CA ALA A 103 -3.74 6.65 -5.22
C ALA A 103 -4.86 6.30 -6.22
N GLY A 104 -4.55 5.49 -7.24
CA GLY A 104 -5.54 4.97 -8.18
C GLY A 104 -6.61 4.10 -7.50
N TYR A 105 -6.24 3.31 -6.50
CA TYR A 105 -7.21 2.56 -5.70
C TYR A 105 -8.16 3.49 -4.93
N LYS A 106 -7.65 4.57 -4.32
CA LYS A 106 -8.46 5.58 -3.63
C LYS A 106 -9.44 6.30 -4.57
N LEU A 107 -9.01 6.59 -5.80
CA LEU A 107 -9.91 7.11 -6.84
C LEU A 107 -11.07 6.12 -7.11
N GLN A 108 -10.77 4.83 -7.32
CA GLN A 108 -11.80 3.81 -7.55
C GLN A 108 -12.74 3.69 -6.36
N LEU A 109 -12.20 3.74 -5.15
CA LEU A 109 -12.99 3.71 -3.92
C LEU A 109 -13.90 4.94 -3.80
N ALA A 110 -13.37 6.14 -4.01
CA ALA A 110 -14.15 7.38 -3.98
C ALA A 110 -15.27 7.39 -5.03
N ALA A 111 -14.98 7.00 -6.26
CA ALA A 111 -15.96 6.88 -7.32
C ALA A 111 -17.10 5.90 -6.95
N ARG A 112 -16.77 4.74 -6.35
CA ARG A 112 -17.76 3.78 -5.86
C ARG A 112 -18.64 4.38 -4.73
N LEU A 113 -18.01 5.07 -3.77
CA LEU A 113 -18.72 5.70 -2.65
C LEU A 113 -19.70 6.77 -3.12
N LEU A 114 -19.35 7.55 -4.15
CA LEU A 114 -20.21 8.54 -4.78
C LEU A 114 -21.39 7.91 -5.49
N THR A 115 -21.18 6.82 -6.24
CA THR A 115 -22.26 6.15 -7.00
C THR A 115 -23.25 5.42 -6.10
N THR A 116 -22.78 4.85 -5.00
CA THR A 116 -23.68 4.24 -4.00
C THR A 116 -24.64 5.27 -3.41
N ALA A 117 -24.16 6.49 -3.18
CA ALA A 117 -25.00 7.58 -2.69
C ALA A 117 -26.03 8.09 -3.73
N THR A 118 -25.73 7.96 -5.03
CA THR A 118 -26.59 8.44 -6.13
C THR A 118 -27.47 7.36 -6.75
N GLY A 119 -27.38 6.09 -6.32
CA GLY A 119 -28.16 4.97 -6.84
C GLY A 119 -27.74 4.47 -8.24
N VAL A 120 -26.60 4.91 -8.76
CA VAL A 120 -26.03 4.46 -10.05
C VAL A 120 -25.22 3.18 -9.84
N ASN A 121 -25.66 2.06 -10.41
CA ASN A 121 -25.08 0.73 -10.16
C ASN A 121 -23.83 0.38 -10.98
N ASP A 122 -23.20 1.31 -11.71
CA ASP A 122 -22.06 1.00 -12.58
C ASP A 122 -20.80 1.76 -12.17
N ALA A 123 -19.94 1.09 -11.40
CA ALA A 123 -18.66 1.62 -10.93
C ALA A 123 -17.67 1.93 -12.07
N SER A 124 -17.79 1.27 -13.24
CA SER A 124 -16.93 1.54 -14.40
C SER A 124 -17.28 2.87 -15.07
N HIS A 125 -18.55 3.28 -15.01
CA HIS A 125 -19.01 4.59 -15.45
C HIS A 125 -18.60 5.73 -14.53
N ALA A 126 -18.47 5.46 -13.23
CA ALA A 126 -18.11 6.45 -12.21
C ALA A 126 -16.69 7.01 -12.36
N LEU A 127 -15.76 6.20 -12.88
CA LEU A 127 -14.37 6.64 -13.12
C LEU A 127 -14.24 7.67 -14.25
N SER A 128 -15.23 7.77 -15.13
CA SER A 128 -15.24 8.66 -16.30
C SER A 128 -16.22 9.84 -16.18
N GLN A 129 -17.02 9.91 -15.12
CA GLN A 129 -18.03 10.96 -14.95
C GLN A 129 -17.83 11.70 -13.65
N ILE A 130 -17.74 13.03 -13.78
CA ILE A 130 -17.81 13.95 -12.64
C ILE A 130 -19.24 13.92 -12.10
N VAL A 131 -19.39 13.71 -10.80
CA VAL A 131 -20.70 13.72 -10.14
C VAL A 131 -21.12 15.17 -9.86
N PRO A 132 -22.20 15.67 -10.49
CA PRO A 132 -22.65 17.05 -10.29
C PRO A 132 -22.95 17.37 -8.82
N GLY A 133 -22.59 18.55 -8.37
CA GLY A 133 -22.78 19.02 -7.00
C GLY A 133 -21.82 18.40 -5.97
N SER A 134 -20.93 17.49 -6.38
CA SER A 134 -20.01 16.83 -5.45
C SER A 134 -18.82 17.71 -5.07
N LEU A 135 -18.46 17.68 -3.79
CA LEU A 135 -17.30 18.38 -3.23
C LEU A 135 -16.38 17.39 -2.49
N LEU A 136 -15.11 17.33 -2.91
CA LEU A 136 -14.03 16.72 -2.15
C LEU A 136 -13.34 17.79 -1.30
N VAL A 137 -13.02 17.45 -0.05
CA VAL A 137 -12.10 18.22 0.79
C VAL A 137 -11.02 17.29 1.31
N ASP A 138 -9.76 17.58 0.99
CA ASP A 138 -8.60 16.94 1.60
C ASP A 138 -8.05 17.89 2.69
N LEU A 139 -8.15 17.46 3.96
CA LEU A 139 -7.71 18.26 5.10
C LEU A 139 -6.21 18.10 5.43
N THR A 140 -5.49 17.25 4.69
CA THR A 140 -4.10 16.89 4.98
C THR A 140 -3.25 16.82 3.71
N GLY A 141 -3.37 17.78 2.85
CA GLY A 141 -2.91 17.83 1.47
C GLY A 141 -1.53 17.23 1.16
N GLY A 142 -0.49 17.59 1.91
CA GLY A 142 0.87 17.07 1.74
C GLY A 142 1.43 17.35 0.35
N PHE A 143 2.01 16.34 -0.33
CA PHE A 143 2.45 16.48 -1.73
C PHE A 143 1.28 16.46 -2.75
N GLY A 144 0.08 16.10 -2.32
CA GLY A 144 -1.11 16.16 -3.16
C GLY A 144 -1.31 14.96 -4.10
N VAL A 145 -0.56 13.86 -3.94
CA VAL A 145 -0.68 12.69 -4.83
C VAL A 145 -2.07 12.09 -4.74
N ASP A 146 -2.51 11.70 -3.54
CA ASP A 146 -3.84 11.09 -3.33
C ASP A 146 -4.94 12.02 -3.81
N PHE A 147 -4.85 13.30 -3.43
CA PHE A 147 -5.79 14.33 -3.84
C PHE A 147 -5.90 14.46 -5.37
N SER A 148 -4.76 14.47 -6.09
CA SER A 148 -4.73 14.60 -7.55
C SER A 148 -5.45 13.47 -8.28
N PHE A 149 -5.52 12.28 -7.66
CA PHE A 149 -6.28 11.14 -8.20
C PHE A 149 -7.74 11.23 -7.79
N ILE A 150 -8.04 11.38 -6.49
CA ILE A 150 -9.40 11.37 -5.95
C ILE A 150 -10.23 12.50 -6.56
N SER A 151 -9.67 13.70 -6.71
CA SER A 151 -10.37 14.89 -7.22
C SER A 151 -11.00 14.71 -8.60
N ARG A 152 -10.51 13.77 -9.40
CA ARG A 152 -10.94 13.57 -10.80
C ARG A 152 -12.40 13.15 -10.97
N CYS A 153 -13.03 12.59 -9.94
CA CYS A 153 -14.45 12.20 -9.97
C CYS A 153 -15.39 13.23 -9.30
N PHE A 154 -14.86 14.38 -8.85
CA PHE A 154 -15.61 15.44 -8.20
C PHE A 154 -15.76 16.68 -9.08
N GLU A 155 -16.90 17.37 -8.96
CA GLU A 155 -17.13 18.67 -9.62
C GLU A 155 -16.26 19.77 -9.04
N ARG A 156 -16.05 19.74 -7.71
CA ARG A 156 -15.18 20.65 -6.98
C ARG A 156 -14.30 19.89 -6.01
N ALA A 157 -13.07 20.34 -5.85
CA ALA A 157 -12.14 19.75 -4.90
C ALA A 157 -11.30 20.82 -4.20
N VAL A 158 -11.20 20.74 -2.89
CA VAL A 158 -10.42 21.65 -2.06
C VAL A 158 -9.29 20.87 -1.39
N TYR A 159 -8.09 21.35 -1.63
CA TYR A 159 -6.87 20.87 -1.01
C TYR A 159 -6.45 21.82 0.09
N VAL A 160 -6.34 21.34 1.34
CA VAL A 160 -5.95 22.12 2.52
C VAL A 160 -4.61 21.63 3.04
N GLU A 161 -3.66 22.56 3.18
CA GLU A 161 -2.30 22.25 3.67
C GLU A 161 -1.78 23.44 4.50
N GLN A 162 -1.14 23.12 5.64
CA GLN A 162 -0.61 24.14 6.55
C GLN A 162 0.75 24.71 6.14
N GLN A 163 1.49 24.02 5.25
CA GLN A 163 2.80 24.43 4.78
C GLN A 163 2.68 25.22 3.46
N GLU A 164 2.93 26.51 3.50
CA GLU A 164 2.84 27.42 2.34
C GLU A 164 3.63 26.88 1.13
N LYS A 165 4.85 26.41 1.35
CA LYS A 165 5.68 25.84 0.27
C LYS A 165 5.09 24.61 -0.40
N LEU A 166 4.37 23.77 0.34
CA LEU A 166 3.67 22.63 -0.25
C LEU A 166 2.43 23.09 -1.03
N CYS A 167 1.74 24.13 -0.55
CA CYS A 167 0.63 24.76 -1.29
C CYS A 167 1.11 25.30 -2.65
N GLU A 168 2.26 26.01 -2.70
CA GLU A 168 2.85 26.53 -3.95
C GLU A 168 3.17 25.38 -4.93
N VAL A 169 3.83 24.31 -4.46
CA VAL A 169 4.16 23.14 -5.27
C VAL A 169 2.88 22.44 -5.77
N ALA A 170 1.90 22.25 -4.88
CA ALA A 170 0.63 21.61 -5.22
C ALA A 170 -0.15 22.41 -6.25
N GLN A 171 -0.26 23.75 -6.07
CA GLN A 171 -0.93 24.64 -7.02
C GLN A 171 -0.34 24.55 -8.42
N HIS A 172 1.01 24.56 -8.52
CA HIS A 172 1.70 24.39 -9.79
C HIS A 172 1.42 23.01 -10.41
N ASN A 173 1.63 21.94 -9.63
CA ASN A 173 1.49 20.58 -10.14
C ASN A 173 0.04 20.25 -10.56
N PHE A 174 -0.97 20.76 -9.83
CA PHE A 174 -2.37 20.54 -10.21
C PHE A 174 -2.72 21.24 -11.52
N GLN A 175 -2.16 22.43 -11.79
CA GLN A 175 -2.28 23.10 -13.08
C GLN A 175 -1.63 22.28 -14.22
N VAL A 176 -0.40 21.77 -13.98
CA VAL A 176 0.32 20.91 -14.93
C VAL A 176 -0.44 19.61 -15.20
N LEU A 177 -1.12 19.06 -14.21
CA LEU A 177 -1.94 17.86 -14.32
C LEU A 177 -3.35 18.12 -14.90
N GLY A 178 -3.68 19.38 -15.21
CA GLY A 178 -4.96 19.77 -15.81
C GLY A 178 -6.17 19.70 -14.87
N LEU A 179 -5.96 19.80 -13.56
CA LEU A 179 -7.01 19.74 -12.54
C LEU A 179 -7.63 21.13 -12.32
N SER A 180 -8.49 21.57 -13.22
CA SER A 180 -9.09 22.92 -13.21
C SER A 180 -10.16 23.13 -12.13
N GLN A 181 -10.73 22.05 -11.56
CA GLN A 181 -11.76 22.06 -10.53
C GLN A 181 -11.20 22.20 -9.10
N VAL A 182 -9.87 22.32 -8.97
CA VAL A 182 -9.17 22.29 -7.70
C VAL A 182 -8.93 23.69 -7.16
N GLU A 183 -9.20 23.88 -5.87
CA GLU A 183 -8.83 25.01 -5.06
C GLU A 183 -7.76 24.61 -4.05
N VAL A 184 -6.66 25.36 -3.95
CA VAL A 184 -5.60 25.16 -2.95
C VAL A 184 -5.77 26.20 -1.85
N VAL A 185 -5.87 25.73 -0.61
CA VAL A 185 -6.07 26.58 0.58
C VAL A 185 -4.91 26.37 1.55
N HIS A 186 -4.19 27.44 1.86
CA HIS A 186 -3.18 27.46 2.92
C HIS A 186 -3.87 27.72 4.26
N ALA A 187 -4.11 26.68 5.05
CA ALA A 187 -4.79 26.75 6.35
C ALA A 187 -4.44 25.55 7.25
N ASP A 188 -4.70 25.72 8.54
CA ASP A 188 -4.77 24.57 9.46
C ASP A 188 -6.02 23.72 9.17
N SER A 189 -5.87 22.42 9.21
CA SER A 189 -6.94 21.45 8.90
C SER A 189 -8.16 21.59 9.80
N THR A 190 -7.95 21.85 11.10
CA THR A 190 -9.02 21.98 12.10
C THR A 190 -9.76 23.29 11.92
N GLU A 191 -9.02 24.40 11.69
CA GLU A 191 -9.63 25.72 11.43
C GLU A 191 -10.46 25.69 10.15
N TYR A 192 -9.94 25.05 9.09
CA TYR A 192 -10.69 24.88 7.85
C TYR A 192 -11.94 24.04 8.06
N LEU A 193 -11.84 22.90 8.75
CA LEU A 193 -13.00 22.06 9.08
C LEU A 193 -14.08 22.85 9.81
N HIS A 194 -13.73 23.65 10.81
CA HIS A 194 -14.70 24.50 11.53
C HIS A 194 -15.46 25.47 10.60
N SER A 195 -14.82 25.98 9.57
CA SER A 195 -15.43 26.90 8.59
C SER A 195 -16.20 26.21 7.47
N LEU A 196 -15.97 24.92 7.24
CA LEU A 196 -16.59 24.16 6.18
C LEU A 196 -18.11 24.03 6.43
N SER A 197 -18.93 24.29 5.43
CA SER A 197 -20.37 24.07 5.51
C SER A 197 -20.72 22.58 5.38
N HIS A 198 -20.33 21.96 4.27
CA HIS A 198 -20.56 20.55 4.00
C HIS A 198 -19.70 20.07 2.82
N ALA A 199 -19.34 18.80 2.80
CA ALA A 199 -18.63 18.12 1.71
C ALA A 199 -19.27 16.76 1.40
N THR A 200 -19.16 16.29 0.17
CA THR A 200 -19.57 14.92 -0.21
C THR A 200 -18.59 13.90 0.34
N LEU A 201 -17.28 14.22 0.26
CA LEU A 201 -16.21 13.39 0.82
C LEU A 201 -15.16 14.27 1.51
N ILE A 202 -14.85 13.97 2.75
CA ILE A 202 -13.65 14.46 3.41
C ILE A 202 -12.60 13.35 3.39
N TYR A 203 -11.39 13.67 2.94
CA TYR A 203 -10.22 12.80 2.98
C TYR A 203 -9.22 13.30 4.03
N LEU A 204 -8.62 12.38 4.79
CA LEU A 204 -7.55 12.65 5.74
C LEU A 204 -6.45 11.59 5.67
N ASP A 205 -5.20 12.05 5.66
CA ASP A 205 -3.98 11.23 5.88
C ASP A 205 -3.21 11.83 7.07
N PRO A 206 -3.71 11.64 8.31
CA PRO A 206 -3.15 12.32 9.48
C PRO A 206 -1.73 11.83 9.77
N ALA A 207 -0.81 12.78 9.94
CA ALA A 207 0.58 12.51 10.26
C ALA A 207 0.74 12.01 11.69
N ARG A 208 1.76 11.21 11.97
CA ARG A 208 2.08 10.77 13.33
C ARG A 208 2.71 11.90 14.15
N ARG A 209 2.27 12.08 15.40
CA ARG A 209 2.83 13.11 16.31
C ARG A 209 4.26 12.82 16.79
N ASN A 210 4.72 11.58 16.74
CA ASN A 210 5.99 11.19 17.34
C ASN A 210 7.18 11.27 16.37
N GLU A 211 7.93 12.36 16.42
CA GLU A 211 9.27 12.50 15.82
C GLU A 211 10.32 11.59 16.50
N GLN A 212 10.05 11.01 17.68
CA GLN A 212 11.01 10.26 18.49
C GLN A 212 10.93 8.72 18.35
N GLY A 213 10.27 8.18 17.31
CA GLY A 213 10.40 6.75 16.95
C GLY A 213 9.77 5.75 17.94
N GLY A 214 8.82 6.14 18.77
CA GLY A 214 8.07 5.24 19.66
C GLY A 214 7.24 4.22 18.87
N LYS A 215 7.27 2.95 19.30
CA LYS A 215 6.62 1.81 18.61
C LYS A 215 5.09 1.77 18.68
N THR A 216 4.46 2.65 19.42
CA THR A 216 3.01 2.61 19.64
C THR A 216 2.34 3.52 18.63
N VAL A 217 1.63 2.94 17.69
CA VAL A 217 0.89 3.68 16.67
C VAL A 217 -0.60 3.50 16.99
N LEU A 218 -1.16 4.49 17.68
CA LEU A 218 -2.59 4.59 17.92
C LEU A 218 -3.18 5.67 17.01
N ILE A 219 -4.45 5.55 16.68
CA ILE A 219 -5.15 6.58 15.89
C ILE A 219 -5.17 7.92 16.63
N ASN A 220 -5.18 7.91 17.96
CA ASN A 220 -5.13 9.10 18.81
C ASN A 220 -3.75 9.80 18.81
N ASP A 221 -2.70 9.14 18.31
CA ASP A 221 -1.35 9.70 18.22
C ASP A 221 -1.13 10.43 16.88
N CYS A 222 -2.18 10.64 16.09
CA CYS A 222 -2.13 11.31 14.80
C CYS A 222 -2.46 12.81 14.89
N THR A 223 -2.02 13.57 13.89
CA THR A 223 -2.37 14.99 13.72
C THR A 223 -2.86 15.21 12.27
N PRO A 224 -4.07 15.75 12.09
CA PRO A 224 -5.07 16.09 13.12
C PRO A 224 -5.57 14.88 13.91
N ASP A 225 -6.06 15.12 15.14
CA ASP A 225 -6.63 14.08 15.99
C ASP A 225 -8.04 13.70 15.51
N VAL A 226 -8.10 12.63 14.71
CA VAL A 226 -9.35 12.18 14.07
C VAL A 226 -10.44 11.83 15.08
N ILE A 227 -10.07 11.26 16.25
CA ILE A 227 -11.04 10.88 17.28
C ILE A 227 -11.71 12.11 17.88
N THR A 228 -10.93 13.15 18.17
CA THR A 228 -11.46 14.41 18.68
C THR A 228 -12.37 15.11 17.66
N LEU A 229 -12.03 15.01 16.36
CA LEU A 229 -12.76 15.67 15.27
C LEU A 229 -13.91 14.80 14.70
N GLU A 230 -14.07 13.55 15.13
CA GLU A 230 -15.00 12.58 14.53
C GLU A 230 -16.43 13.10 14.41
N SER A 231 -16.98 13.65 15.49
CA SER A 231 -18.36 14.16 15.48
C SER A 231 -18.54 15.29 14.44
N GLU A 232 -17.59 16.21 14.35
CA GLU A 232 -17.64 17.32 13.40
C GLU A 232 -17.41 16.86 11.96
N LEU A 233 -16.49 15.91 11.73
CA LEU A 233 -16.28 15.30 10.42
C LEU A 233 -17.56 14.63 9.89
N LEU A 234 -18.26 13.90 10.75
CA LEU A 234 -19.51 13.24 10.42
C LEU A 234 -20.68 14.21 10.20
N GLU A 235 -20.70 15.34 10.90
CA GLU A 235 -21.70 16.40 10.68
C GLU A 235 -21.49 17.11 9.33
N LYS A 236 -20.23 17.28 8.92
CA LYS A 236 -19.85 18.09 7.76
C LYS A 236 -19.54 17.31 6.50
N ALA A 237 -19.70 15.97 6.52
CA ALA A 237 -19.51 15.15 5.32
C ALA A 237 -20.49 13.99 5.23
N ASP A 238 -20.92 13.67 3.99
CA ASP A 238 -21.67 12.43 3.72
C ASP A 238 -20.82 11.19 3.98
N THR A 239 -19.52 11.31 3.71
CA THR A 239 -18.54 10.22 3.89
C THR A 239 -17.19 10.80 4.29
N VAL A 240 -16.50 10.13 5.21
CA VAL A 240 -15.10 10.45 5.55
C VAL A 240 -14.23 9.25 5.22
N MET A 241 -13.13 9.47 4.51
CA MET A 241 -12.11 8.48 4.19
C MET A 241 -10.83 8.82 4.95
N ILE A 242 -10.42 7.94 5.86
CA ILE A 242 -9.25 8.12 6.71
C ILE A 242 -8.17 7.14 6.27
N LYS A 243 -7.02 7.64 5.84
CA LYS A 243 -5.84 6.82 5.55
C LYS A 243 -4.99 6.69 6.80
N LEU A 244 -4.61 5.47 7.12
CA LEU A 244 -3.78 5.17 8.29
C LEU A 244 -2.57 4.32 7.89
N SER A 245 -1.54 4.38 8.72
CA SER A 245 -0.36 3.55 8.57
C SER A 245 -0.69 2.05 8.59
N PRO A 246 -0.05 1.23 7.74
CA PRO A 246 -0.20 -0.23 7.78
C PRO A 246 0.28 -0.88 9.09
N MET A 247 1.05 -0.16 9.91
CA MET A 247 1.51 -0.64 11.22
C MET A 247 0.43 -0.57 12.29
N LEU A 248 -0.65 0.18 12.06
CA LEU A 248 -1.74 0.37 13.00
C LEU A 248 -2.59 -0.91 13.11
N ASP A 249 -3.08 -1.22 14.32
CA ASP A 249 -4.07 -2.29 14.51
C ASP A 249 -5.44 -1.77 14.08
N TRP A 250 -5.97 -2.34 12.99
CA TRP A 250 -7.23 -1.89 12.42
C TRP A 250 -8.43 -2.21 13.33
N HIS A 251 -8.40 -3.31 14.10
CA HIS A 251 -9.48 -3.64 15.04
C HIS A 251 -9.58 -2.56 16.11
N ARG A 252 -8.43 -2.20 16.68
CA ARG A 252 -8.39 -1.14 17.68
C ARG A 252 -8.81 0.22 17.11
N ALA A 253 -8.44 0.53 15.89
CA ALA A 253 -8.87 1.77 15.23
C ALA A 253 -10.39 1.81 15.05
N VAL A 254 -11.01 0.69 14.64
CA VAL A 254 -12.46 0.55 14.55
C VAL A 254 -13.13 0.70 15.92
N ASP A 255 -12.59 0.04 16.96
CA ASP A 255 -13.14 0.14 18.31
C ASP A 255 -13.08 1.58 18.85
N GLU A 256 -11.99 2.30 18.59
CA GLU A 256 -11.82 3.70 19.00
C GLU A 256 -12.80 4.63 18.27
N LEU A 257 -12.96 4.49 16.95
CA LEU A 257 -13.91 5.26 16.14
C LEU A 257 -15.37 4.93 16.45
N ASN A 258 -15.69 3.72 16.86
CA ASN A 258 -17.06 3.33 17.21
C ASN A 258 -17.44 3.61 18.69
N ARG A 259 -16.61 4.34 19.45
CA ARG A 259 -16.90 4.62 20.89
C ARG A 259 -18.16 5.46 21.10
N ILE A 260 -18.41 6.43 20.24
CA ILE A 260 -19.56 7.32 20.35
C ILE A 260 -20.75 6.89 19.49
N GLY A 261 -20.54 5.92 18.60
CA GLY A 261 -21.56 5.40 17.72
C GLY A 261 -20.99 4.39 16.76
N ASP A 262 -21.84 3.58 16.17
CA ASP A 262 -21.45 2.65 15.10
C ASP A 262 -21.35 3.44 13.79
N VAL A 263 -20.14 3.97 13.49
CA VAL A 263 -19.88 4.87 12.36
C VAL A 263 -18.98 4.27 11.29
N VAL A 264 -18.14 3.28 11.64
CA VAL A 264 -17.26 2.63 10.70
C VAL A 264 -18.04 1.70 9.79
N ARG A 265 -17.95 1.90 8.47
CA ARG A 265 -18.63 1.11 7.44
C ARG A 265 -17.71 0.13 6.74
N GLU A 266 -16.51 0.59 6.40
CA GLU A 266 -15.56 -0.23 5.67
C GLU A 266 -14.13 -0.05 6.20
N VAL A 267 -13.36 -1.14 6.18
CA VAL A 267 -11.92 -1.14 6.38
C VAL A 267 -11.25 -1.77 5.16
N HIS A 268 -10.41 -1.02 4.47
CA HIS A 268 -9.61 -1.50 3.35
C HIS A 268 -8.17 -1.70 3.77
N ILE A 269 -7.66 -2.90 3.59
CA ILE A 269 -6.25 -3.26 3.84
C ILE A 269 -5.57 -3.35 2.48
N VAL A 270 -4.80 -2.32 2.13
CA VAL A 270 -4.25 -2.16 0.78
C VAL A 270 -2.79 -2.60 0.73
N SER A 271 -2.52 -3.58 -0.12
CA SER A 271 -1.18 -4.11 -0.38
C SER A 271 -0.80 -3.96 -1.84
N VAL A 272 0.49 -3.69 -2.07
CA VAL A 272 1.10 -3.61 -3.40
C VAL A 272 2.36 -4.47 -3.39
N ARG A 273 2.52 -5.33 -4.38
CA ARG A 273 3.63 -6.30 -4.47
C ARG A 273 3.79 -7.13 -3.19
N ASN A 274 2.66 -7.57 -2.67
CA ASN A 274 2.58 -8.35 -1.43
C ASN A 274 3.18 -7.64 -0.20
N GLU A 275 3.12 -6.32 -0.14
CA GLU A 275 3.51 -5.49 1.00
C GLU A 275 2.34 -4.58 1.38
N CYS A 276 1.90 -4.64 2.65
CA CYS A 276 0.82 -3.79 3.13
C CYS A 276 1.29 -2.33 3.16
N LYS A 277 0.62 -1.46 2.42
CA LYS A 277 1.00 -0.05 2.24
C LYS A 277 0.20 0.91 3.11
N GLU A 278 -1.08 0.66 3.26
CA GLU A 278 -1.98 1.55 3.99
C GLU A 278 -3.25 0.82 4.44
N LEU A 279 -3.92 1.41 5.42
CA LEU A 279 -5.30 1.10 5.80
C LEU A 279 -6.16 2.30 5.41
N LEU A 280 -7.35 2.03 4.84
CA LEU A 280 -8.37 3.08 4.62
C LEU A 280 -9.58 2.72 5.45
N ILE A 281 -10.05 3.64 6.28
CA ILE A 281 -11.26 3.48 7.07
C ILE A 281 -12.32 4.45 6.54
N ILE A 282 -13.49 3.93 6.22
CA ILE A 282 -14.62 4.71 5.77
C ILE A 282 -15.61 4.83 6.92
N ILE A 283 -15.88 6.07 7.30
CA ILE A 283 -16.90 6.37 8.31
C ILE A 283 -18.04 7.19 7.70
N LYS A 284 -19.26 6.93 8.17
CA LYS A 284 -20.49 7.63 7.79
C LYS A 284 -21.39 7.75 9.02
N GLN A 285 -22.22 8.77 9.04
CA GLN A 285 -23.31 8.81 10.02
C GLN A 285 -24.19 7.57 9.91
N LYS A 286 -24.76 7.16 11.03
CA LYS A 286 -25.73 6.08 11.07
C LYS A 286 -26.96 6.49 10.27
N SER A 287 -27.42 5.62 9.37
CA SER A 287 -28.68 5.80 8.66
C SER A 287 -29.84 5.86 9.65
N ASN A 288 -30.78 6.78 9.44
CA ASN A 288 -31.99 6.90 10.25
C ASN A 288 -32.99 5.74 10.03
N ASP A 289 -32.77 4.92 9.00
CA ASP A 289 -33.67 3.83 8.60
C ASP A 289 -33.56 2.55 9.43
N GLY A 290 -32.73 2.56 10.49
CA GLY A 290 -32.76 1.59 11.58
C GLY A 290 -31.98 0.29 11.37
N GLU A 291 -31.58 -0.08 10.18
CA GLU A 291 -30.71 -1.25 9.96
C GLU A 291 -29.23 -0.84 10.03
N ALA A 292 -28.49 -1.48 10.94
CA ALA A 292 -27.04 -1.31 11.03
C ALA A 292 -26.39 -1.98 9.81
N GLU A 293 -25.76 -1.21 8.93
CA GLU A 293 -24.94 -1.78 7.87
C GLU A 293 -23.76 -2.55 8.50
N PRO A 294 -23.56 -3.84 8.15
CA PRO A 294 -22.48 -4.62 8.73
C PRO A 294 -21.12 -4.06 8.28
N LEU A 295 -20.17 -3.97 9.22
CA LEU A 295 -18.80 -3.59 8.92
C LEU A 295 -18.23 -4.51 7.83
N ARG A 296 -17.78 -3.91 6.73
CA ARG A 296 -17.18 -4.60 5.59
C ARG A 296 -15.66 -4.49 5.64
N ILE A 297 -14.98 -5.63 5.53
CA ILE A 297 -13.52 -5.70 5.39
C ILE A 297 -13.17 -6.00 3.95
N VAL A 298 -12.23 -5.23 3.38
CA VAL A 298 -11.77 -5.38 2.00
C VAL A 298 -10.24 -5.54 2.00
N CYS A 299 -9.79 -6.70 1.58
CA CYS A 299 -8.37 -7.05 1.45
C CYS A 299 -7.95 -6.87 0.00
N VAL A 300 -7.03 -5.96 -0.27
CA VAL A 300 -6.56 -5.63 -1.62
C VAL A 300 -5.10 -5.96 -1.78
N ASN A 301 -4.75 -6.67 -2.84
CA ASN A 301 -3.36 -6.88 -3.23
C ASN A 301 -3.21 -6.75 -4.75
N ASP A 302 -2.37 -5.78 -5.19
CA ASP A 302 -2.15 -5.49 -6.62
C ASP A 302 -3.45 -5.30 -7.42
N GLY A 303 -4.44 -4.62 -6.82
CA GLY A 303 -5.76 -4.33 -7.41
C GLY A 303 -6.79 -5.47 -7.28
N ASN A 304 -6.39 -6.69 -6.94
CA ASN A 304 -7.32 -7.78 -6.66
C ASN A 304 -7.90 -7.61 -5.25
N ALA A 305 -9.23 -7.62 -5.13
CA ALA A 305 -9.93 -7.39 -3.88
C ALA A 305 -10.76 -8.60 -3.44
N ILE A 306 -10.67 -8.92 -2.16
CA ILE A 306 -11.55 -9.89 -1.48
C ILE A 306 -12.25 -9.14 -0.37
N SER A 307 -13.57 -9.27 -0.27
CA SER A 307 -14.34 -8.64 0.78
C SER A 307 -15.22 -9.63 1.54
N TYR A 308 -15.52 -9.28 2.79
CA TYR A 308 -16.39 -10.03 3.67
C TYR A 308 -17.01 -9.12 4.74
N ALA A 309 -18.14 -9.51 5.28
CA ALA A 309 -18.69 -8.84 6.46
C ALA A 309 -17.94 -9.29 7.73
N ALA A 310 -17.60 -8.37 8.61
CA ALA A 310 -16.86 -8.71 9.84
C ALA A 310 -17.59 -9.75 10.69
N LEU A 311 -18.94 -9.69 10.73
CA LEU A 311 -19.77 -10.69 11.41
C LEU A 311 -19.67 -12.08 10.79
N GLU A 312 -19.53 -12.17 9.45
CA GLU A 312 -19.38 -13.46 8.74
C GLU A 312 -18.13 -14.23 9.24
N ALA A 313 -17.02 -13.53 9.44
CA ALA A 313 -15.76 -14.16 9.86
C ALA A 313 -15.69 -14.47 11.37
N LYS A 314 -16.51 -13.82 12.19
CA LYS A 314 -16.41 -13.88 13.67
C LYS A 314 -16.72 -15.27 14.23
N ASP A 315 -17.73 -15.95 13.68
CA ASP A 315 -18.23 -17.23 14.19
C ASP A 315 -17.66 -18.45 13.44
N MET A 316 -16.81 -18.21 12.43
CA MET A 316 -16.19 -19.27 11.64
C MET A 316 -15.05 -19.94 12.41
N GLN A 317 -14.99 -21.27 12.33
CA GLN A 317 -13.87 -22.05 12.84
C GLN A 317 -12.90 -22.40 11.71
N GLN A 318 -11.62 -22.12 11.93
CA GLN A 318 -10.58 -22.49 10.98
C GLN A 318 -10.43 -24.00 10.89
N LYS A 319 -10.56 -24.57 9.69
CA LYS A 319 -10.28 -25.99 9.43
C LYS A 319 -8.77 -26.22 9.53
N VAL A 320 -8.36 -27.21 10.33
CA VAL A 320 -6.95 -27.58 10.53
C VAL A 320 -6.78 -29.04 10.12
N ILE A 321 -5.66 -29.38 9.46
CA ILE A 321 -5.36 -30.76 9.09
C ILE A 321 -5.15 -31.66 10.32
N ALA A 322 -5.62 -32.90 10.21
CA ALA A 322 -5.46 -33.92 11.28
C ALA A 322 -4.08 -34.53 11.32
N SER A 323 -3.32 -34.48 10.20
CA SER A 323 -2.00 -35.10 10.03
C SER A 323 -1.04 -34.16 9.38
N PRO A 324 0.28 -34.22 9.65
CA PRO A 324 1.27 -33.37 9.00
C PRO A 324 1.17 -33.40 7.46
N PRO A 325 1.50 -32.28 6.77
CA PRO A 325 1.55 -32.25 5.32
C PRO A 325 2.49 -33.33 4.74
N VAL A 326 2.22 -33.79 3.52
CA VAL A 326 3.03 -34.79 2.82
C VAL A 326 3.44 -34.25 1.43
N ALA A 327 4.48 -34.86 0.84
CA ALA A 327 4.88 -34.58 -0.53
C ALA A 327 3.74 -34.93 -1.52
N GLY A 328 3.56 -34.07 -2.53
CA GLY A 328 2.48 -34.15 -3.52
C GLY A 328 1.28 -33.28 -3.20
N GLN A 329 1.13 -32.77 -1.97
CA GLN A 329 0.12 -31.79 -1.62
C GLN A 329 0.55 -30.38 -2.05
N PHE A 330 -0.41 -29.45 -2.05
CA PHE A 330 -0.18 -28.03 -2.36
C PHE A 330 -0.20 -27.20 -1.09
N LEU A 331 0.77 -26.28 -0.97
CA LEU A 331 0.90 -25.34 0.13
C LEU A 331 0.54 -23.93 -0.33
N TYR A 332 -0.21 -23.22 0.49
CA TYR A 332 -0.63 -21.84 0.21
C TYR A 332 -0.22 -20.90 1.33
N GLU A 333 0.25 -19.73 0.93
CA GLU A 333 0.53 -18.62 1.83
C GLU A 333 -0.30 -17.41 1.40
N PRO A 334 -1.25 -16.93 2.24
CA PRO A 334 -2.08 -15.79 1.91
C PRO A 334 -1.26 -14.54 1.61
N ASN A 335 -1.78 -13.63 0.79
CA ASN A 335 -1.15 -12.35 0.58
C ASN A 335 -1.19 -11.49 1.86
N THR A 336 -0.40 -10.41 1.89
CA THR A 336 -0.21 -9.60 3.11
C THR A 336 -1.47 -8.87 3.57
N SER A 337 -2.41 -8.53 2.68
CA SER A 337 -3.68 -7.91 3.11
C SER A 337 -4.55 -8.90 3.89
N LEU A 338 -4.61 -10.16 3.46
CA LEU A 338 -5.31 -11.22 4.18
C LEU A 338 -4.59 -11.61 5.47
N MET A 339 -3.26 -11.63 5.46
CA MET A 339 -2.48 -11.82 6.68
C MET A 339 -2.77 -10.74 7.72
N LYS A 340 -2.90 -9.49 7.29
CA LYS A 340 -3.21 -8.35 8.15
C LYS A 340 -4.66 -8.35 8.63
N SER A 341 -5.60 -8.84 7.83
CA SER A 341 -7.01 -8.91 8.20
C SER A 341 -7.32 -9.99 9.24
N GLY A 342 -6.52 -11.07 9.27
CA GLY A 342 -6.73 -12.19 10.19
C GLY A 342 -7.91 -13.11 9.82
N CYS A 343 -8.46 -13.04 8.60
CA CYS A 343 -9.65 -13.80 8.16
C CYS A 343 -9.35 -15.27 7.79
N PHE A 344 -8.50 -15.96 8.55
CA PHE A 344 -8.00 -17.30 8.20
C PHE A 344 -9.08 -18.38 8.15
N ALA A 345 -10.06 -18.34 9.04
CA ALA A 345 -11.19 -19.27 9.02
C ALA A 345 -12.00 -19.14 7.71
N LEU A 346 -12.22 -17.90 7.25
CA LEU A 346 -12.91 -17.61 5.99
C LEU A 346 -12.18 -18.22 4.77
N LEU A 347 -10.83 -18.20 4.77
CA LEU A 347 -10.04 -18.83 3.71
C LEU A 347 -10.27 -20.33 3.64
N THR A 348 -10.37 -21.02 4.77
CA THR A 348 -10.63 -22.46 4.81
C THR A 348 -12.04 -22.83 4.40
N GLU A 349 -12.97 -21.88 4.41
CA GLU A 349 -14.34 -22.09 3.95
C GLU A 349 -14.50 -21.82 2.45
N ARG A 350 -13.85 -20.76 1.96
CA ARG A 350 -14.02 -20.31 0.57
C ARG A 350 -13.15 -21.08 -0.44
N TYR A 351 -12.02 -21.65 -0.02
CA TYR A 351 -10.99 -22.14 -0.94
C TYR A 351 -10.67 -23.65 -0.81
N ASP A 352 -11.48 -24.44 -0.15
CA ASP A 352 -11.25 -25.88 0.05
C ASP A 352 -9.82 -26.22 0.48
N VAL A 353 -9.29 -25.46 1.42
CA VAL A 353 -7.97 -25.63 2.02
C VAL A 353 -8.09 -25.80 3.53
N ALA A 354 -7.12 -26.43 4.16
CA ALA A 354 -7.05 -26.53 5.62
C ALA A 354 -5.71 -25.99 6.13
N ALA A 355 -5.72 -25.34 7.30
CA ALA A 355 -4.51 -24.81 7.91
C ALA A 355 -3.60 -25.93 8.43
N VAL A 356 -2.29 -25.71 8.34
CA VAL A 356 -1.29 -26.61 8.95
C VAL A 356 -1.40 -26.57 10.49
N ASP A 357 -1.63 -25.38 11.02
CA ASP A 357 -1.94 -25.09 12.44
C ASP A 357 -2.62 -23.72 12.51
N VAL A 358 -3.40 -23.47 13.54
CA VAL A 358 -4.13 -22.18 13.69
C VAL A 358 -3.21 -20.95 13.64
N ASN A 359 -1.97 -21.08 14.10
CA ASN A 359 -0.99 -20.00 14.17
C ASN A 359 0.03 -20.05 13.02
N SER A 360 0.00 -21.08 12.16
CA SER A 360 0.96 -21.22 11.07
C SER A 360 0.70 -20.24 9.93
N HIS A 361 -0.57 -19.88 9.70
CA HIS A 361 -1.03 -19.08 8.56
C HIS A 361 -0.57 -19.66 7.21
N LEU A 362 -0.35 -20.98 7.17
CA LEU A 362 -0.08 -21.77 5.99
C LEU A 362 -1.23 -22.75 5.81
N PHE A 363 -1.63 -22.95 4.55
CA PHE A 363 -2.77 -23.80 4.22
C PHE A 363 -2.32 -24.87 3.24
N VAL A 364 -3.03 -25.99 3.23
CA VAL A 364 -2.74 -27.13 2.34
C VAL A 364 -4.02 -27.68 1.73
N SER A 365 -3.88 -28.29 0.55
CA SER A 365 -4.91 -29.08 -0.11
C SER A 365 -4.29 -30.27 -0.87
N GLU A 366 -5.12 -31.26 -1.21
CA GLU A 366 -4.72 -32.40 -2.06
C GLU A 366 -4.63 -32.01 -3.54
N THR A 367 -5.48 -31.08 -3.96
CA THR A 367 -5.57 -30.60 -5.34
C THR A 367 -5.23 -29.11 -5.42
N LEU A 368 -4.68 -28.66 -6.56
CA LEU A 368 -4.31 -27.27 -6.75
C LEU A 368 -5.55 -26.35 -6.80
N THR A 369 -5.63 -25.42 -5.85
CA THR A 369 -6.60 -24.32 -5.82
C THR A 369 -6.01 -23.11 -6.55
N THR A 370 -6.41 -22.91 -7.81
CA THR A 370 -5.77 -21.95 -8.72
C THR A 370 -6.10 -20.49 -8.42
N ASP A 371 -7.22 -20.23 -7.77
CA ASP A 371 -7.74 -18.92 -7.41
C ASP A 371 -7.45 -18.51 -5.96
N PHE A 372 -6.59 -19.27 -5.27
CA PHE A 372 -6.19 -18.92 -3.89
C PHE A 372 -5.49 -17.54 -3.87
N PRO A 373 -5.92 -16.62 -3.00
CA PRO A 373 -5.42 -15.24 -2.99
C PRO A 373 -4.08 -15.12 -2.25
N GLY A 374 -3.04 -15.63 -2.85
CA GLY A 374 -1.72 -15.66 -2.25
C GLY A 374 -0.67 -16.30 -3.15
N ARG A 375 0.30 -16.96 -2.53
CA ARG A 375 1.31 -17.74 -3.24
C ARG A 375 1.01 -19.22 -3.09
N SER A 376 1.08 -19.96 -4.20
CA SER A 376 0.84 -21.39 -4.26
C SER A 376 2.12 -22.14 -4.55
N PHE A 377 2.29 -23.30 -3.92
CA PHE A 377 3.48 -24.13 -4.02
C PHE A 377 3.09 -25.61 -4.03
N GLU A 378 3.86 -26.43 -4.71
CA GLU A 378 3.83 -27.90 -4.59
C GLU A 378 4.82 -28.32 -3.51
N ILE A 379 4.40 -29.14 -2.56
CA ILE A 379 5.29 -29.73 -1.54
C ILE A 379 6.03 -30.90 -2.18
N THR A 380 7.34 -30.80 -2.31
CA THR A 380 8.17 -31.85 -2.91
C THR A 380 8.79 -32.78 -1.89
N ASP A 381 9.01 -32.29 -0.67
CA ASP A 381 9.52 -33.14 0.45
C ASP A 381 9.13 -32.52 1.80
N VAL A 382 9.03 -33.34 2.82
CA VAL A 382 8.72 -32.94 4.21
C VAL A 382 9.71 -33.61 5.16
N SER A 383 10.10 -32.88 6.18
CA SER A 383 11.02 -33.39 7.20
C SER A 383 10.64 -32.85 8.58
N SER A 384 10.81 -33.68 9.60
CA SER A 384 10.95 -33.16 10.95
C SER A 384 12.26 -32.36 11.07
N PHE A 385 12.35 -31.48 12.10
CA PHE A 385 13.54 -30.64 12.28
C PHE A 385 14.71 -31.37 12.96
N ASN A 386 14.91 -32.66 12.64
CA ASN A 386 16.05 -33.42 13.11
C ASN A 386 17.19 -33.41 12.09
N LYS A 387 18.41 -33.54 12.56
CA LYS A 387 19.65 -33.37 11.77
C LYS A 387 19.77 -34.41 10.60
N LYS A 388 19.28 -35.60 10.76
CA LYS A 388 19.39 -36.69 9.77
C LYS A 388 18.44 -36.40 8.60
N GLU A 389 17.19 -36.11 8.90
CA GLU A 389 16.14 -35.83 7.90
C GLU A 389 16.42 -34.53 7.16
N VAL A 390 16.78 -33.47 7.88
CA VAL A 390 17.17 -32.20 7.27
C VAL A 390 18.29 -32.35 6.26
N ARG A 391 19.31 -33.18 6.57
CA ARG A 391 20.38 -33.51 5.60
C ARG A 391 19.86 -34.25 4.38
N ARG A 392 18.89 -35.12 4.55
CA ARG A 392 18.29 -35.92 3.45
C ARG A 392 17.56 -34.97 2.49
N ILE A 393 16.64 -34.13 2.99
CA ILE A 393 15.80 -33.28 2.13
C ILE A 393 16.58 -32.13 1.47
N LEU A 394 17.67 -31.70 2.09
CA LEU A 394 18.52 -30.62 1.55
C LEU A 394 19.70 -31.14 0.70
N SER A 395 19.75 -32.44 0.43
CA SER A 395 20.81 -33.01 -0.41
C SER A 395 20.80 -32.39 -1.82
N GLY A 396 21.89 -31.72 -2.22
CA GLY A 396 22.00 -31.04 -3.50
C GLY A 396 21.42 -29.60 -3.53
N ILE A 397 20.73 -29.15 -2.47
CA ILE A 397 20.17 -27.80 -2.39
C ILE A 397 21.21 -26.87 -1.73
N THR A 398 21.68 -25.87 -2.48
CA THR A 398 22.67 -24.88 -1.99
C THR A 398 22.06 -23.48 -1.80
N LYS A 399 20.88 -23.24 -2.41
CA LYS A 399 20.15 -21.98 -2.36
C LYS A 399 18.65 -22.26 -2.12
N ALA A 400 18.00 -21.45 -1.31
CA ALA A 400 16.56 -21.52 -1.12
C ALA A 400 15.98 -20.17 -0.64
N ASN A 401 14.73 -19.93 -1.01
CA ASN A 401 13.90 -18.87 -0.48
C ASN A 401 13.26 -19.38 0.81
N ILE A 402 13.67 -18.86 1.97
CA ILE A 402 13.22 -19.38 3.27
C ILE A 402 12.11 -18.49 3.83
N ALA A 403 10.98 -19.11 4.22
CA ALA A 403 9.90 -18.50 4.98
C ALA A 403 9.74 -19.23 6.33
N VAL A 404 9.45 -18.46 7.37
CA VAL A 404 9.23 -18.97 8.73
C VAL A 404 7.84 -18.57 9.19
N ARG A 405 7.04 -19.55 9.63
CA ARG A 405 5.68 -19.37 10.13
C ARG A 405 5.46 -20.22 11.36
N ASN A 406 5.15 -19.61 12.51
CA ASN A 406 4.99 -20.32 13.78
C ASN A 406 6.18 -21.29 14.08
N PHE A 407 7.39 -20.75 14.06
CA PHE A 407 8.62 -21.56 14.23
C PHE A 407 9.61 -20.82 15.16
N PRO A 408 10.36 -21.51 16.04
CA PRO A 408 11.15 -20.87 17.09
C PRO A 408 12.49 -20.28 16.64
N MET A 409 12.70 -20.06 15.34
CA MET A 409 13.92 -19.46 14.79
C MET A 409 13.60 -18.39 13.77
N SER A 410 14.46 -17.35 13.68
CA SER A 410 14.38 -16.38 12.60
C SER A 410 14.83 -16.97 11.25
N VAL A 411 14.44 -16.31 10.13
CA VAL A 411 14.91 -16.68 8.78
C VAL A 411 16.44 -16.65 8.71
N ALA A 412 17.07 -15.63 9.33
CA ALA A 412 18.53 -15.47 9.32
C ALA A 412 19.23 -16.61 10.06
N ASP A 413 18.77 -16.99 11.26
CA ASP A 413 19.34 -18.07 12.05
C ASP A 413 19.14 -19.42 11.36
N LEU A 414 17.94 -19.65 10.80
CA LEU A 414 17.64 -20.88 10.07
C LEU A 414 18.52 -21.00 8.83
N ARG A 415 18.70 -19.94 8.05
CA ARG A 415 19.58 -19.88 6.88
C ARG A 415 21.03 -20.22 7.27
N LYS A 416 21.53 -19.63 8.35
CA LYS A 416 22.89 -19.91 8.87
C LYS A 416 23.02 -21.37 9.30
N ARG A 417 22.03 -21.91 10.03
CA ARG A 417 22.03 -23.30 10.53
C ARG A 417 22.00 -24.32 9.38
N LEU A 418 21.20 -24.06 8.34
CA LEU A 418 21.06 -24.93 7.18
C LEU A 418 22.17 -24.72 6.14
N LYS A 419 23.01 -23.68 6.28
CA LYS A 419 24.08 -23.29 5.35
C LYS A 419 23.62 -23.05 3.92
N LEU A 420 22.42 -22.45 3.76
CA LEU A 420 21.82 -22.15 2.46
C LEU A 420 22.07 -20.68 2.08
N LYS A 421 22.32 -20.44 0.79
CA LYS A 421 22.32 -19.09 0.20
C LYS A 421 20.89 -18.67 -0.15
N GLU A 422 20.67 -17.39 -0.30
CA GLU A 422 19.39 -16.84 -0.74
C GLU A 422 19.16 -17.04 -2.23
N GLY A 423 17.85 -17.21 -2.64
CA GLY A 423 17.44 -17.33 -4.02
C GLY A 423 17.35 -18.77 -4.53
N GLY A 424 17.25 -18.92 -5.85
CA GLY A 424 16.98 -20.19 -6.54
C GLY A 424 15.47 -20.50 -6.60
N ASP A 425 15.14 -21.69 -7.14
CA ASP A 425 13.76 -22.09 -7.42
C ASP A 425 13.12 -22.91 -6.28
N VAL A 426 13.92 -23.21 -5.24
CA VAL A 426 13.45 -23.94 -4.06
C VAL A 426 12.93 -22.96 -3.01
N TYR A 427 11.75 -23.26 -2.48
CA TYR A 427 11.17 -22.58 -1.32
C TYR A 427 11.21 -23.53 -0.12
N LEU A 428 11.61 -23.01 1.02
CA LEU A 428 11.69 -23.77 2.27
C LEU A 428 10.82 -23.09 3.32
N PHE A 429 9.73 -23.75 3.71
CA PHE A 429 8.86 -23.27 4.79
C PHE A 429 9.19 -24.01 6.07
N ALA A 430 9.51 -23.26 7.12
CA ALA A 430 9.67 -23.78 8.46
C ALA A 430 8.43 -23.42 9.28
N THR A 431 7.76 -24.42 9.83
CA THR A 431 6.50 -24.26 10.55
C THR A 431 6.37 -25.26 11.69
N THR A 432 5.32 -25.11 12.50
CA THR A 432 4.93 -26.06 13.54
C THR A 432 3.53 -26.56 13.20
N ASP A 433 3.32 -27.88 13.29
CA ASP A 433 2.00 -28.49 13.06
C ASP A 433 1.10 -28.41 14.31
N ALA A 434 -0.15 -28.84 14.18
CA ALA A 434 -1.14 -28.83 15.25
C ALA A 434 -0.77 -29.73 16.45
N SER A 435 0.16 -30.65 16.29
CA SER A 435 0.71 -31.51 17.36
C SER A 435 1.95 -30.91 18.03
N GLY A 436 2.40 -29.73 17.61
CA GLY A 436 3.59 -29.07 18.13
C GLY A 436 4.92 -29.53 17.51
N ASN A 437 4.89 -30.34 16.45
CA ASN A 437 6.09 -30.80 15.80
C ASN A 437 6.64 -29.73 14.83
N HIS A 438 7.94 -29.51 14.88
CA HIS A 438 8.62 -28.60 13.96
C HIS A 438 8.89 -29.28 12.61
N LEU A 439 8.38 -28.69 11.53
CA LEU A 439 8.46 -29.19 10.17
C LEU A 439 9.26 -28.27 9.27
N LEU A 440 9.96 -28.87 8.30
CA LEU A 440 10.51 -28.20 7.14
C LEU A 440 9.82 -28.76 5.88
N LEU A 441 9.20 -27.88 5.11
CA LEU A 441 8.52 -28.21 3.86
C LEU A 441 9.38 -27.69 2.72
N VAL A 442 9.85 -28.59 1.84
CA VAL A 442 10.55 -28.22 0.60
C VAL A 442 9.51 -28.10 -0.49
N CYS A 443 9.49 -26.93 -1.15
CA CYS A 443 8.42 -26.62 -2.08
C CYS A 443 8.95 -26.04 -3.39
N ARG A 444 8.17 -26.14 -4.46
CA ARG A 444 8.29 -25.40 -5.72
C ARG A 444 7.11 -24.50 -5.90
N LYS A 445 7.35 -23.32 -6.45
CA LYS A 445 6.27 -22.42 -6.83
C LYS A 445 5.51 -22.98 -8.05
N VAL A 446 4.20 -22.98 -8.01
CA VAL A 446 3.29 -23.37 -9.11
C VAL A 446 2.63 -22.16 -9.73
#